data_a91d2fda8a8391452dd5bf7d85732163
#
_entry.id   a91d2fda8a8391452dd5bf7d85732163
#
_cell.length_a   1.000
_cell.length_b   1.000
_cell.length_c   1.000
_cell.angle_alpha   90.00
_cell.angle_beta   90.00
_cell.angle_gamma   90.00
#
_symmetry.space_group_name_H-M   'P 1'
#
loop_
_entity.id
_entity.type
_entity.pdbx_description
1 polymer ?
#
loop_
_entity_poly.entity_id
_entity_poly.type
_entity_poly.pdbx_seq_one_letter_code
_entity_poly.pdbx_strand_id
1 'polypeptide(L)'
;LTFSALFAAYFLIDVMDRLEWFARHGATGIEAIRFYAARAPLLASRAVPMAILVATSLCVSLLAAEGELLGMRCCGIPAPRALLPLFLLSTLVAPLYFAFNNTVLPRTNALADELKRTEIKARTLSLQERAGVWHRSGNTVVQAARFDPEQGVARDVTLYWLGEDGLPVARHDAESLHHIGRGNWRLVEPSRIEVANGVARRVAPHPYAVLGESIEAEVDTMHMSVAEIAREADETEQAGFDATMLRVDFHAKLAEPLSCIVLPAAVIFFAATGPPFPGPAQTLLVSGIIGVVYILFTGAAASLGHGGRTPPARGGWAPIALFGLVALGFARRMWRRL
;
A
#
# COMPACT_ATOMS: atom_id res chain seq x y z
N LEU A 1 14.95 -13.16 16.58
CA LEU A 1 15.29 -14.07 15.47
C LEU A 1 14.23 -14.04 14.36
N THR A 2 12.97 -14.38 14.63
CA THR A 2 11.89 -14.42 13.61
C THR A 2 11.68 -13.09 12.91
N PHE A 3 11.65 -11.98 13.65
CA PHE A 3 11.55 -10.64 13.07
C PHE A 3 12.74 -10.32 12.16
N SER A 4 13.98 -10.59 12.62
CA SER A 4 15.18 -10.31 11.83
C SER A 4 15.23 -11.13 10.54
N ALA A 5 14.79 -12.40 10.60
CA ALA A 5 14.76 -13.27 9.42
C ALA A 5 13.72 -12.78 8.40
N LEU A 6 12.50 -12.43 8.85
CA LEU A 6 11.45 -11.90 7.96
C LEU A 6 11.81 -10.51 7.43
N PHE A 7 12.36 -9.63 8.26
CA PHE A 7 12.83 -8.33 7.81
C PHE A 7 13.91 -8.48 6.72
N ALA A 8 14.89 -9.38 6.93
CA ALA A 8 15.92 -9.65 5.93
C ALA A 8 15.35 -10.21 4.62
N ALA A 9 14.34 -11.08 4.70
CA ALA A 9 13.65 -11.61 3.53
C ALA A 9 12.91 -10.52 2.76
N TYR A 10 12.10 -9.69 3.44
CA TYR A 10 11.42 -8.55 2.81
C TYR A 10 12.41 -7.55 2.21
N PHE A 11 13.49 -7.26 2.93
CA PHE A 11 14.55 -6.37 2.47
C PHE A 11 15.21 -6.91 1.20
N LEU A 12 15.58 -8.19 1.18
CA LEU A 12 16.21 -8.82 0.02
C LEU A 12 15.29 -8.82 -1.21
N ILE A 13 14.01 -9.14 -1.03
CA ILE A 13 13.01 -9.11 -2.11
C ILE A 13 12.88 -7.68 -2.66
N ASP A 14 12.70 -6.66 -1.80
CA ASP A 14 12.57 -5.26 -2.26
C ASP A 14 13.84 -4.76 -2.97
N VAL A 15 15.02 -5.19 -2.51
CA VAL A 15 16.28 -4.87 -3.19
C VAL A 15 16.35 -5.52 -4.58
N MET A 16 15.99 -6.80 -4.70
CA MET A 16 16.02 -7.50 -5.98
C MET A 16 15.02 -6.89 -6.98
N ASP A 17 13.81 -6.57 -6.54
CA ASP A 17 12.78 -5.96 -7.38
C ASP A 17 13.20 -4.58 -7.93
N ARG A 18 14.01 -3.85 -7.16
CA ARG A 18 14.43 -2.49 -7.53
C ARG A 18 15.82 -2.38 -8.11
N LEU A 19 16.61 -3.44 -8.07
CA LEU A 19 18.00 -3.43 -8.54
C LEU A 19 18.10 -2.98 -10.01
N GLU A 20 17.22 -3.49 -10.86
CA GLU A 20 17.15 -3.11 -12.26
C GLU A 20 16.77 -1.63 -12.44
N TRP A 21 15.87 -1.13 -11.60
CA TRP A 21 15.48 0.27 -11.61
C TRP A 21 16.66 1.18 -11.25
N PHE A 22 17.41 0.87 -10.18
CA PHE A 22 18.62 1.62 -9.80
C PHE A 22 19.68 1.59 -10.89
N ALA A 23 19.90 0.43 -11.50
CA ALA A 23 20.86 0.25 -12.58
C ALA A 23 20.48 1.10 -13.83
N ARG A 24 19.20 1.12 -14.20
CA ARG A 24 18.70 1.93 -15.34
C ARG A 24 18.83 3.43 -15.11
N HIS A 25 18.73 3.91 -13.86
CA HIS A 25 18.81 5.32 -13.53
C HIS A 25 20.22 5.78 -13.12
N GLY A 26 21.23 4.89 -13.18
CA GLY A 26 22.61 5.21 -12.87
C GLY A 26 22.82 5.67 -11.41
N ALA A 27 22.00 5.17 -10.47
CA ALA A 27 22.09 5.54 -9.07
C ALA A 27 23.44 5.10 -8.47
N THR A 28 24.04 5.97 -7.66
CA THR A 28 25.27 5.63 -6.93
C THR A 28 24.95 4.73 -5.74
N GLY A 29 25.96 3.94 -5.30
CA GLY A 29 25.78 3.07 -4.14
C GLY A 29 25.38 3.83 -2.86
N ILE A 30 25.83 5.07 -2.69
CA ILE A 30 25.49 5.92 -1.54
C ILE A 30 24.03 6.35 -1.59
N GLU A 31 23.52 6.75 -2.75
CA GLU A 31 22.11 7.10 -2.97
C GLU A 31 21.20 5.89 -2.66
N ALA A 32 21.57 4.70 -3.13
CA ALA A 32 20.87 3.47 -2.81
C ALA A 32 20.84 3.17 -1.30
N ILE A 33 21.96 3.33 -0.59
CA ILE A 33 22.02 3.13 0.85
C ILE A 33 21.11 4.12 1.58
N ARG A 34 21.14 5.41 1.23
CA ARG A 34 20.27 6.43 1.83
C ARG A 34 18.80 6.14 1.60
N PHE A 35 18.44 5.76 0.37
CA PHE A 35 17.09 5.36 0.03
C PHE A 35 16.62 4.17 0.87
N TYR A 36 17.42 3.11 0.98
CA TYR A 36 17.06 1.94 1.78
C TYR A 36 17.05 2.22 3.28
N ALA A 37 17.89 3.12 3.79
CA ALA A 37 17.84 3.55 5.18
C ALA A 37 16.49 4.26 5.49
N ALA A 38 16.02 5.12 4.59
CA ALA A 38 14.71 5.77 4.72
C ALA A 38 13.54 4.80 4.53
N ARG A 39 13.70 3.73 3.72
CA ARG A 39 12.68 2.73 3.43
C ARG A 39 12.64 1.57 4.43
N ALA A 40 13.71 1.36 5.19
CA ALA A 40 13.80 0.28 6.20
C ALA A 40 12.62 0.26 7.19
N PRO A 41 12.11 1.40 7.70
CA PRO A 41 10.94 1.42 8.58
C PRO A 41 9.68 0.83 7.92
N LEU A 42 9.46 1.06 6.63
CA LEU A 42 8.34 0.48 5.88
C LEU A 42 8.46 -1.05 5.80
N LEU A 43 9.65 -1.55 5.48
CA LEU A 43 9.92 -3.00 5.40
C LEU A 43 9.78 -3.66 6.78
N ALA A 44 10.27 -2.98 7.83
CA ALA A 44 10.10 -3.42 9.21
C ALA A 44 8.62 -3.50 9.60
N SER A 45 7.83 -2.48 9.26
CA SER A 45 6.39 -2.45 9.50
C SER A 45 5.68 -3.66 8.87
N ARG A 46 5.93 -3.94 7.61
CA ARG A 46 5.34 -5.10 6.90
C ARG A 46 5.72 -6.45 7.51
N ALA A 47 6.91 -6.55 8.11
CA ALA A 47 7.37 -7.77 8.75
C ALA A 47 6.70 -8.04 10.12
N VAL A 48 6.25 -7.01 10.85
CA VAL A 48 5.78 -7.14 12.25
C VAL A 48 4.62 -8.13 12.41
N PRO A 49 3.48 -8.05 11.71
CA PRO A 49 2.36 -8.97 11.92
C PRO A 49 2.75 -10.44 11.67
N MET A 50 3.53 -10.67 10.61
CA MET A 50 4.00 -12.01 10.27
C MET A 50 5.04 -12.52 11.25
N ALA A 51 5.92 -11.64 11.74
CA ALA A 51 6.94 -11.99 12.74
C ALA A 51 6.29 -12.43 14.06
N ILE A 52 5.24 -11.73 14.50
CA ILE A 52 4.50 -12.11 15.72
C ILE A 52 3.79 -13.45 15.52
N LEU A 53 3.15 -13.66 14.36
CA LEU A 53 2.49 -14.92 14.02
C LEU A 53 3.49 -16.09 14.08
N VAL A 54 4.63 -15.96 13.40
CA VAL A 54 5.65 -17.03 13.36
C VAL A 54 6.32 -17.21 14.72
N ALA A 55 6.64 -16.14 15.45
CA ALA A 55 7.21 -16.21 16.79
C ALA A 55 6.30 -16.93 17.77
N THR A 56 5.00 -16.59 17.76
CA THR A 56 3.99 -17.25 18.58
C THR A 56 3.87 -18.74 18.22
N SER A 57 3.85 -19.05 16.93
CA SER A 57 3.79 -20.42 16.43
C SER A 57 5.00 -21.24 16.89
N LEU A 58 6.21 -20.71 16.76
CA LEU A 58 7.44 -21.37 17.20
C LEU A 58 7.46 -21.59 18.72
N CYS A 59 7.10 -20.56 19.49
CA CYS A 59 7.05 -20.66 20.96
C CYS A 59 6.09 -21.76 21.41
N VAL A 60 4.86 -21.75 20.89
CA VAL A 60 3.86 -22.77 21.22
C VAL A 60 4.30 -24.16 20.76
N SER A 61 4.93 -24.26 19.60
CA SER A 61 5.45 -25.53 19.07
C SER A 61 6.55 -26.12 19.95
N LEU A 62 7.46 -25.29 20.45
CA LEU A 62 8.54 -25.72 21.36
C LEU A 62 7.95 -26.19 22.70
N LEU A 63 7.06 -25.40 23.32
CA LEU A 63 6.39 -25.80 24.58
C LEU A 63 5.61 -27.10 24.44
N ALA A 64 5.03 -27.34 23.27
CA ALA A 64 4.32 -28.61 23.00
C ALA A 64 5.31 -29.77 22.79
N ALA A 65 6.42 -29.54 22.07
CA ALA A 65 7.43 -30.59 21.79
C ALA A 65 8.18 -31.04 23.03
N GLU A 66 8.49 -30.12 23.94
CA GLU A 66 9.17 -30.41 25.21
C GLU A 66 8.22 -30.97 26.28
N GLY A 67 6.91 -31.08 25.98
CA GLY A 67 5.93 -31.58 26.90
C GLY A 67 5.55 -30.61 28.02
N GLU A 68 6.03 -29.39 28.01
CA GLU A 68 5.75 -28.37 29.03
C GLU A 68 4.26 -28.03 29.13
N LEU A 69 3.57 -27.90 27.97
CA LEU A 69 2.11 -27.69 27.94
C LEU A 69 1.34 -28.82 28.60
N LEU A 70 1.81 -30.08 28.42
CA LEU A 70 1.23 -31.22 29.05
C LEU A 70 1.53 -31.23 30.55
N GLY A 71 2.78 -30.95 30.95
CA GLY A 71 3.20 -30.83 32.34
C GLY A 71 2.40 -29.78 33.11
N MET A 72 2.24 -28.59 32.57
CA MET A 72 1.42 -27.51 33.15
C MET A 72 -0.04 -27.99 33.34
N ARG A 73 -0.59 -28.68 32.36
CA ARG A 73 -1.96 -29.21 32.46
C ARG A 73 -2.10 -30.29 33.53
N CYS A 74 -1.11 -31.18 33.68
CA CYS A 74 -1.08 -32.16 34.77
C CYS A 74 -1.02 -31.49 36.15
N CYS A 75 -0.43 -30.30 36.25
CA CYS A 75 -0.44 -29.46 37.44
C CYS A 75 -1.74 -28.65 37.63
N GLY A 76 -2.78 -28.86 36.79
CA GLY A 76 -4.06 -28.17 36.88
C GLY A 76 -4.09 -26.80 36.21
N ILE A 77 -3.02 -26.38 35.45
CA ILE A 77 -2.99 -25.13 34.71
C ILE A 77 -3.56 -25.37 33.31
N PRO A 78 -4.71 -24.78 32.95
CA PRO A 78 -5.29 -24.98 31.64
C PRO A 78 -4.43 -24.27 30.56
N ALA A 79 -4.30 -24.89 29.37
CA ALA A 79 -3.49 -24.38 28.27
C ALA A 79 -3.72 -22.90 27.90
N PRO A 80 -4.95 -22.36 27.89
CA PRO A 80 -5.17 -20.94 27.65
C PRO A 80 -4.47 -20.02 28.66
N ARG A 81 -4.42 -20.43 29.94
CA ARG A 81 -3.76 -19.67 31.00
C ARG A 81 -2.24 -19.72 30.84
N ALA A 82 -1.70 -20.89 30.45
CA ALA A 82 -0.28 -21.05 30.14
C ALA A 82 0.18 -20.17 28.95
N LEU A 83 -0.68 -20.00 27.94
CA LEU A 83 -0.39 -19.22 26.74
C LEU A 83 -0.82 -17.75 26.82
N LEU A 84 -1.47 -17.33 27.93
CA LEU A 84 -1.90 -15.95 28.17
C LEU A 84 -0.77 -14.92 28.03
N PRO A 85 0.47 -15.14 28.51
CA PRO A 85 1.56 -14.19 28.35
C PRO A 85 1.88 -13.88 26.89
N LEU A 86 1.81 -14.86 25.99
CA LEU A 86 2.01 -14.67 24.55
C LEU A 86 0.90 -13.79 23.93
N PHE A 87 -0.33 -14.02 24.35
CA PHE A 87 -1.47 -13.20 23.91
C PHE A 87 -1.36 -11.76 24.42
N LEU A 88 -0.98 -11.56 25.67
CA LEU A 88 -0.78 -10.21 26.24
C LEU A 88 0.36 -9.46 25.55
N LEU A 89 1.46 -10.16 25.26
CA LEU A 89 2.58 -9.56 24.52
C LEU A 89 2.17 -9.10 23.12
N SER A 90 1.44 -9.96 22.38
CA SER A 90 0.95 -9.58 21.04
C SER A 90 -0.06 -8.44 21.11
N THR A 91 -0.90 -8.39 22.13
CA THR A 91 -1.83 -7.27 22.36
C THR A 91 -1.09 -5.97 22.68
N LEU A 92 0.03 -6.03 23.40
CA LEU A 92 0.86 -4.85 23.72
C LEU A 92 1.58 -4.31 22.46
N VAL A 93 1.94 -5.19 21.53
CA VAL A 93 2.61 -4.76 20.28
C VAL A 93 1.65 -4.00 19.36
N ALA A 94 0.36 -4.30 19.35
CA ALA A 94 -0.61 -3.69 18.44
C ALA A 94 -0.67 -2.14 18.55
N PRO A 95 -0.80 -1.51 19.73
CA PRO A 95 -0.77 -0.05 19.83
C PRO A 95 0.59 0.56 19.50
N LEU A 96 1.69 -0.12 19.77
CA LEU A 96 3.04 0.33 19.39
C LEU A 96 3.18 0.31 17.86
N TYR A 97 2.69 -0.73 17.22
CA TYR A 97 2.65 -0.86 15.77
C TYR A 97 1.79 0.23 15.13
N PHE A 98 0.61 0.51 15.69
CA PHE A 98 -0.24 1.61 15.25
C PHE A 98 0.46 2.96 15.35
N ALA A 99 1.06 3.25 16.51
CA ALA A 99 1.79 4.50 16.73
C ALA A 99 2.96 4.64 15.73
N PHE A 100 3.72 3.57 15.51
CA PHE A 100 4.82 3.55 14.55
C PHE A 100 4.33 3.85 13.12
N ASN A 101 3.27 3.17 12.67
CA ASN A 101 2.69 3.36 11.33
C ASN A 101 2.06 4.74 11.13
N ASN A 102 1.62 5.38 12.20
CA ASN A 102 0.96 6.68 12.12
C ASN A 102 1.90 7.87 12.31
N THR A 103 3.10 7.66 12.87
CA THR A 103 4.04 8.77 13.19
C THR A 103 5.36 8.66 12.45
N VAL A 104 6.00 7.49 12.50
CA VAL A 104 7.34 7.28 11.92
C VAL A 104 7.25 7.01 10.43
N LEU A 105 6.36 6.11 10.05
CA LEU A 105 6.25 5.62 8.68
C LEU A 105 5.95 6.73 7.65
N PRO A 106 5.00 7.67 7.88
CA PRO A 106 4.74 8.74 6.93
C PRO A 106 5.98 9.61 6.66
N ARG A 107 6.71 9.97 7.72
CA ARG A 107 7.91 10.82 7.61
C ARG A 107 9.04 10.14 6.85
N THR A 108 9.29 8.86 7.14
CA THR A 108 10.37 8.12 6.50
C THR A 108 10.06 7.77 5.05
N ASN A 109 8.81 7.49 4.73
CA ASN A 109 8.37 7.27 3.35
C ASN A 109 8.47 8.57 2.53
N ALA A 110 8.02 9.71 3.07
CA ALA A 110 8.17 11.00 2.41
C ALA A 110 9.65 11.31 2.08
N LEU A 111 10.56 11.06 3.03
CA LEU A 111 12.00 11.20 2.81
C LEU A 111 12.52 10.24 1.72
N ALA A 112 12.07 8.99 1.71
CA ALA A 112 12.48 8.03 0.69
C ALA A 112 12.03 8.44 -0.70
N ASP A 113 10.83 9.00 -0.84
CA ASP A 113 10.32 9.50 -2.11
C ASP A 113 10.99 10.79 -2.56
N GLU A 114 11.30 11.69 -1.63
CA GLU A 114 12.10 12.87 -1.92
C GLU A 114 13.47 12.49 -2.48
N LEU A 115 14.19 11.56 -1.83
CA LEU A 115 15.46 11.03 -2.33
C LEU A 115 15.32 10.39 -3.72
N LYS A 116 14.24 9.66 -3.94
CA LYS A 116 13.94 9.06 -5.25
C LYS A 116 13.69 10.11 -6.34
N ARG A 117 13.00 11.18 -6.01
CA ARG A 117 12.68 12.27 -6.96
C ARG A 117 13.90 13.15 -7.23
N THR A 118 14.57 13.63 -6.19
CA THR A 118 15.63 14.64 -6.29
C THR A 118 16.98 14.06 -6.70
N GLU A 119 17.41 12.95 -6.08
CA GLU A 119 18.75 12.41 -6.34
C GLU A 119 18.77 11.43 -7.53
N ILE A 120 17.71 10.65 -7.74
CA ILE A 120 17.71 9.55 -8.71
C ILE A 120 16.97 9.95 -10.00
N LYS A 121 15.72 10.47 -9.90
CA LYS A 121 14.96 10.87 -11.09
C LYS A 121 15.42 12.18 -11.71
N ALA A 122 15.89 13.14 -10.93
CA ALA A 122 16.35 14.42 -11.48
C ALA A 122 17.50 14.24 -12.51
N ARG A 123 18.36 13.25 -12.27
CA ARG A 123 19.43 12.88 -13.21
C ARG A 123 18.88 12.29 -14.51
N THR A 124 17.75 11.60 -14.47
CA THR A 124 17.09 11.02 -15.66
C THR A 124 16.25 12.05 -16.38
N LEU A 125 15.62 13.00 -15.66
CA LEU A 125 14.86 14.09 -16.26
C LEU A 125 15.75 15.00 -17.11
N SER A 126 17.01 15.23 -16.71
CA SER A 126 17.99 15.97 -17.53
C SER A 126 18.33 15.26 -18.86
N LEU A 127 18.16 13.93 -18.92
CA LEU A 127 18.31 13.14 -20.15
C LEU A 127 16.96 13.01 -20.90
N GLN A 128 15.83 13.05 -20.20
CA GLN A 128 14.47 12.97 -20.75
C GLN A 128 13.93 14.34 -21.23
N GLU A 129 14.57 15.45 -20.84
CA GLU A 129 14.31 16.79 -21.42
C GLU A 129 14.49 16.85 -22.96
N ARG A 130 15.10 15.81 -23.55
CA ARG A 130 15.27 15.68 -25.02
C ARG A 130 14.21 14.81 -25.72
N ALA A 131 13.40 14.06 -24.99
CA ALA A 131 12.32 13.26 -25.54
C ALA A 131 11.02 13.71 -24.89
N GLY A 132 10.19 14.46 -25.61
CA GLY A 132 8.91 14.98 -25.10
C GLY A 132 8.11 13.96 -24.29
N VAL A 133 7.53 14.40 -23.18
CA VAL A 133 6.71 13.55 -22.31
C VAL A 133 5.36 13.30 -22.99
N TRP A 134 5.04 12.05 -23.23
CA TRP A 134 3.74 11.65 -23.78
C TRP A 134 2.88 11.07 -22.65
N HIS A 135 1.68 11.60 -22.51
CA HIS A 135 0.72 11.11 -21.54
C HIS A 135 -0.66 10.97 -22.18
N ARG A 136 -1.33 9.83 -21.94
CA ARG A 136 -2.69 9.59 -22.43
C ARG A 136 -3.68 9.60 -21.26
N SER A 137 -4.67 10.46 -21.34
CA SER A 137 -5.78 10.56 -20.42
C SER A 137 -7.10 10.37 -21.18
N GLY A 138 -7.71 9.19 -21.04
CA GLY A 138 -8.93 8.84 -21.78
C GLY A 138 -8.75 8.99 -23.30
N ASN A 139 -9.54 9.88 -23.90
CA ASN A 139 -9.48 10.21 -25.33
C ASN A 139 -8.52 11.37 -25.66
N THR A 140 -7.78 11.87 -24.70
CA THR A 140 -6.81 12.96 -24.88
C THR A 140 -5.39 12.44 -24.74
N VAL A 141 -4.52 12.75 -25.69
CA VAL A 141 -3.09 12.49 -25.62
C VAL A 141 -2.38 13.83 -25.48
N VAL A 142 -1.58 13.95 -24.43
CA VAL A 142 -0.78 15.15 -24.13
C VAL A 142 0.66 14.85 -24.48
N GLN A 143 1.26 15.72 -25.27
CA GLN A 143 2.69 15.80 -25.52
C GLN A 143 3.21 17.08 -24.91
N ALA A 144 4.19 17.01 -24.01
CA ALA A 144 4.87 18.17 -23.47
C ALA A 144 6.37 18.04 -23.72
N ALA A 145 7.01 19.12 -24.18
CA ALA A 145 8.46 19.12 -24.33
C ALA A 145 9.15 19.11 -22.96
N ARG A 146 8.56 19.78 -21.97
CA ARG A 146 9.04 19.82 -20.58
C ARG A 146 7.87 19.77 -19.62
N PHE A 147 7.98 18.98 -18.57
CA PHE A 147 7.00 18.94 -17.47
C PHE A 147 7.71 19.15 -16.15
N ASP A 148 7.29 20.13 -15.37
CA ASP A 148 7.72 20.40 -14.02
C ASP A 148 6.61 19.94 -13.05
N PRO A 149 6.76 18.78 -12.40
CA PRO A 149 5.75 18.26 -11.50
C PRO A 149 5.62 19.04 -10.19
N GLU A 150 6.66 19.80 -9.77
CA GLU A 150 6.62 20.58 -8.53
C GLU A 150 5.81 21.85 -8.69
N GLN A 151 5.89 22.47 -9.87
CA GLN A 151 5.13 23.67 -10.19
C GLN A 151 3.79 23.34 -10.86
N GLY A 152 3.54 22.07 -11.23
CA GLY A 152 2.36 21.68 -11.99
C GLY A 152 2.30 22.37 -13.37
N VAL A 153 3.45 22.61 -14.00
CA VAL A 153 3.56 23.35 -15.26
C VAL A 153 4.20 22.47 -16.33
N ALA A 154 3.49 22.30 -17.45
CA ALA A 154 4.06 21.74 -18.67
C ALA A 154 4.32 22.85 -19.69
N ARG A 155 5.43 22.79 -20.42
CA ARG A 155 5.81 23.78 -21.46
C ARG A 155 5.88 23.13 -22.84
N ASP A 156 5.59 23.93 -23.86
CA ASP A 156 5.53 23.48 -25.26
C ASP A 156 4.61 22.26 -25.41
N VAL A 157 3.34 22.48 -25.12
CA VAL A 157 2.36 21.39 -24.97
C VAL A 157 1.51 21.28 -26.23
N THR A 158 1.38 20.04 -26.73
CA THR A 158 0.41 19.68 -27.75
C THR A 158 -0.58 18.66 -27.20
N LEU A 159 -1.88 18.95 -27.28
CA LEU A 159 -2.95 18.05 -26.88
C LEU A 159 -3.64 17.52 -28.14
N TYR A 160 -3.80 16.23 -28.25
CA TYR A 160 -4.57 15.56 -29.29
C TYR A 160 -5.84 14.97 -28.70
N TRP A 161 -7.00 15.37 -29.23
CA TRP A 161 -8.27 14.70 -28.94
C TRP A 161 -8.49 13.60 -29.97
N LEU A 162 -8.70 12.39 -29.46
CA LEU A 162 -8.95 11.22 -30.29
C LEU A 162 -10.46 10.99 -30.44
N GLY A 163 -10.90 10.67 -31.63
CA GLY A 163 -12.26 10.18 -31.90
C GLY A 163 -12.48 8.74 -31.40
N GLU A 164 -13.69 8.22 -31.58
CA GLU A 164 -14.03 6.85 -31.23
C GLU A 164 -13.22 5.80 -32.06
N ASP A 165 -12.76 6.19 -33.22
CA ASP A 165 -11.89 5.43 -34.11
C ASP A 165 -10.39 5.49 -33.74
N GLY A 166 -10.05 6.24 -32.67
CA GLY A 166 -8.68 6.41 -32.19
C GLY A 166 -7.84 7.40 -33.04
N LEU A 167 -8.42 8.04 -34.04
CA LEU A 167 -7.74 9.06 -34.85
C LEU A 167 -7.88 10.44 -34.22
N PRO A 168 -6.88 11.33 -34.39
CA PRO A 168 -6.94 12.68 -33.83
C PRO A 168 -7.98 13.53 -34.59
N VAL A 169 -9.00 13.98 -33.88
CA VAL A 169 -10.06 14.89 -34.40
C VAL A 169 -9.77 16.36 -34.11
N ALA A 170 -9.00 16.64 -33.08
CA ALA A 170 -8.57 18.00 -32.77
C ALA A 170 -7.16 18.02 -32.17
N ARG A 171 -6.43 19.10 -32.47
CA ARG A 171 -5.12 19.38 -31.90
C ARG A 171 -5.13 20.76 -31.26
N HIS A 172 -4.63 20.87 -30.05
CA HIS A 172 -4.36 22.14 -29.38
C HIS A 172 -2.89 22.26 -29.09
N ASP A 173 -2.29 23.34 -29.53
CA ASP A 173 -0.94 23.71 -29.17
C ASP A 173 -1.00 24.87 -28.17
N ALA A 174 -0.19 24.82 -27.12
CA ALA A 174 -0.10 25.86 -26.10
C ALA A 174 1.35 26.04 -25.65
N GLU A 175 1.74 27.28 -25.33
CA GLU A 175 3.07 27.59 -24.82
C GLU A 175 3.29 26.95 -23.45
N SER A 176 2.26 26.94 -22.59
CA SER A 176 2.31 26.27 -21.33
C SER A 176 0.93 25.78 -20.87
N LEU A 177 0.96 24.74 -20.03
CA LEU A 177 -0.20 24.11 -19.39
C LEU A 177 0.01 24.18 -17.89
N HIS A 178 -0.86 24.89 -17.18
CA HIS A 178 -0.79 25.08 -15.73
C HIS A 178 -1.89 24.30 -15.03
N HIS A 179 -1.52 23.52 -14.03
CA HIS A 179 -2.47 22.82 -13.17
C HIS A 179 -3.22 23.81 -12.28
N ILE A 180 -4.56 23.78 -12.31
CA ILE A 180 -5.41 24.67 -11.51
C ILE A 180 -6.09 23.89 -10.36
N GLY A 181 -5.87 22.57 -10.30
CA GLY A 181 -6.53 21.65 -9.36
C GLY A 181 -7.72 20.89 -10.00
N ARG A 182 -8.02 19.72 -9.42
CA ARG A 182 -9.16 18.87 -9.81
C ARG A 182 -9.11 18.37 -11.26
N GLY A 183 -7.92 18.02 -11.77
CA GLY A 183 -7.79 17.57 -13.14
C GLY A 183 -8.03 18.66 -14.20
N ASN A 184 -8.24 19.91 -13.78
CA ASN A 184 -8.38 21.07 -14.66
C ASN A 184 -7.03 21.70 -14.91
N TRP A 185 -6.78 21.99 -16.20
CA TRP A 185 -5.54 22.59 -16.64
C TRP A 185 -5.85 23.84 -17.47
N ARG A 186 -5.11 24.91 -17.21
CA ARG A 186 -5.20 26.14 -18.00
C ARG A 186 -4.12 26.14 -19.08
N LEU A 187 -4.56 26.31 -20.31
CA LEU A 187 -3.68 26.54 -21.46
C LEU A 187 -3.34 28.02 -21.57
N VAL A 188 -2.07 28.34 -21.72
CA VAL A 188 -1.56 29.68 -21.98
C VAL A 188 -1.26 29.76 -23.47
N GLU A 189 -1.77 30.81 -24.11
CA GLU A 189 -1.69 31.07 -25.57
C GLU A 189 -2.14 29.84 -26.41
N PRO A 190 -3.34 29.31 -26.19
CA PRO A 190 -3.79 28.13 -26.90
C PRO A 190 -4.13 28.45 -28.36
N SER A 191 -3.75 27.54 -29.26
CA SER A 191 -4.24 27.50 -30.63
C SER A 191 -4.92 26.15 -30.89
N ARG A 192 -6.06 26.15 -31.57
CA ARG A 192 -6.85 24.95 -31.84
C ARG A 192 -7.01 24.72 -33.32
N ILE A 193 -6.73 23.51 -33.77
CA ILE A 193 -6.93 23.03 -35.12
C ILE A 193 -7.86 21.80 -35.03
N GLU A 194 -8.99 21.84 -35.70
CA GLU A 194 -9.89 20.70 -35.85
C GLU A 194 -9.74 20.08 -37.23
N VAL A 195 -9.81 18.76 -37.29
CA VAL A 195 -9.79 18.02 -38.57
C VAL A 195 -11.21 17.44 -38.78
N ALA A 196 -11.94 18.06 -39.71
CA ALA A 196 -13.25 17.57 -40.12
C ALA A 196 -13.21 17.24 -41.61
N ASN A 197 -13.62 16.04 -42.00
CA ASN A 197 -13.65 15.55 -43.39
C ASN A 197 -12.31 15.69 -44.12
N GLY A 198 -11.19 15.47 -43.43
CA GLY A 198 -9.85 15.58 -44.05
C GLY A 198 -9.35 17.01 -44.25
N VAL A 199 -10.10 18.03 -43.82
CA VAL A 199 -9.72 19.44 -43.89
C VAL A 199 -9.39 19.98 -42.52
N ALA A 200 -8.19 20.53 -42.33
CA ALA A 200 -7.77 21.17 -41.10
C ALA A 200 -8.30 22.63 -41.06
N ARG A 201 -9.07 22.94 -40.02
CA ARG A 201 -9.63 24.29 -39.83
C ARG A 201 -9.20 24.83 -38.46
N ARG A 202 -8.70 26.07 -38.45
CA ARG A 202 -8.40 26.78 -37.19
C ARG A 202 -9.69 27.28 -36.57
N VAL A 203 -9.92 26.91 -35.29
CA VAL A 203 -11.13 27.22 -34.52
C VAL A 203 -10.72 28.04 -33.29
N ALA A 204 -11.69 28.75 -32.70
CA ALA A 204 -11.46 29.48 -31.44
C ALA A 204 -10.96 28.52 -30.34
N PRO A 205 -9.82 28.84 -29.70
CA PRO A 205 -9.26 27.96 -28.68
C PRO A 205 -10.07 27.97 -27.37
N HIS A 206 -10.16 26.84 -26.71
CA HIS A 206 -10.64 26.77 -25.32
C HIS A 206 -9.44 26.94 -24.37
N PRO A 207 -9.53 27.87 -23.38
CA PRO A 207 -8.43 28.15 -22.46
C PRO A 207 -8.27 27.07 -21.36
N TYR A 208 -9.15 26.07 -21.29
CA TYR A 208 -9.15 25.02 -20.28
C TYR A 208 -9.19 23.64 -20.94
N ALA A 209 -8.42 22.71 -20.41
CA ALA A 209 -8.48 21.30 -20.74
C ALA A 209 -8.79 20.52 -19.47
N VAL A 210 -9.76 19.61 -19.54
CA VAL A 210 -9.99 18.60 -18.51
C VAL A 210 -9.17 17.38 -18.91
N LEU A 211 -8.01 17.26 -18.31
CA LEU A 211 -7.17 16.08 -18.44
C LEU A 211 -7.47 15.29 -17.17
N GLY A 212 -8.16 14.16 -17.30
CA GLY A 212 -8.54 13.35 -16.12
C GLY A 212 -7.37 13.08 -15.20
N GLU A 213 -7.64 12.61 -14.00
CA GLU A 213 -6.77 12.45 -12.82
C GLU A 213 -5.38 11.83 -13.03
N SER A 214 -5.07 11.34 -14.21
CA SER A 214 -3.85 10.57 -14.47
C SER A 214 -2.55 11.38 -14.64
N ILE A 215 -2.59 12.70 -14.64
CA ILE A 215 -1.40 13.57 -14.54
C ILE A 215 -1.17 14.00 -13.08
N GLU A 216 -2.19 13.91 -12.23
CA GLU A 216 -2.04 14.07 -10.80
C GLU A 216 -1.24 12.88 -10.27
N ALA A 217 -0.21 13.17 -9.48
CA ALA A 217 0.53 12.14 -8.78
C ALA A 217 -0.50 11.32 -7.97
N GLU A 218 -0.60 10.04 -8.25
CA GLU A 218 -1.37 9.08 -7.45
C GLU A 218 -1.11 9.39 -5.98
N VAL A 219 -2.16 9.80 -5.24
CA VAL A 219 -2.02 10.17 -3.83
C VAL A 219 -1.56 8.93 -3.08
N ASP A 220 -0.26 8.85 -2.80
CA ASP A 220 0.30 7.71 -2.09
C ASP A 220 -0.03 7.83 -0.60
N THR A 221 -1.09 7.16 -0.19
CA THR A 221 -1.56 7.10 1.20
C THR A 221 -0.52 6.54 2.18
N MET A 222 0.55 5.92 1.67
CA MET A 222 1.66 5.44 2.50
C MET A 222 2.45 6.57 3.19
N HIS A 223 2.39 7.79 2.63
CA HIS A 223 3.04 8.99 3.20
C HIS A 223 2.16 9.75 4.18
N MET A 224 0.93 9.31 4.39
CA MET A 224 -0.07 10.03 5.18
C MET A 224 -0.35 9.31 6.49
N SER A 225 -0.56 10.08 7.55
CA SER A 225 -1.14 9.56 8.79
C SER A 225 -2.64 9.27 8.61
N VAL A 226 -3.24 8.53 9.54
CA VAL A 226 -4.69 8.26 9.52
C VAL A 226 -5.51 9.55 9.50
N ALA A 227 -5.08 10.57 10.25
CA ALA A 227 -5.77 11.86 10.30
C ALA A 227 -5.64 12.65 8.98
N GLU A 228 -4.49 12.55 8.32
CA GLU A 228 -4.26 13.17 7.01
C GLU A 228 -5.11 12.50 5.93
N ILE A 229 -5.15 11.15 5.89
CA ILE A 229 -6.01 10.41 4.94
C ILE A 229 -7.48 10.77 5.15
N ALA A 230 -7.94 10.87 6.42
CA ALA A 230 -9.32 11.25 6.70
C ALA A 230 -9.65 12.64 6.16
N ARG A 231 -8.76 13.62 6.39
CA ARG A 231 -8.93 14.99 5.92
C ARG A 231 -8.93 15.05 4.39
N GLU A 232 -7.97 14.41 3.76
CA GLU A 232 -7.87 14.36 2.29
C GLU A 232 -9.11 13.72 1.67
N ALA A 233 -9.65 12.65 2.29
CA ALA A 233 -10.88 12.02 1.85
C ALA A 233 -12.08 12.97 1.97
N ASP A 234 -12.19 13.72 3.10
CA ASP A 234 -13.25 14.69 3.31
C ASP A 234 -13.15 15.86 2.30
N GLU A 235 -11.95 16.37 2.06
CA GLU A 235 -11.70 17.44 1.09
C GLU A 235 -12.02 16.99 -0.35
N THR A 236 -11.64 15.75 -0.70
CA THR A 236 -11.93 15.14 -2.01
C THR A 236 -13.44 14.98 -2.23
N GLU A 237 -14.18 14.50 -1.22
CA GLU A 237 -15.64 14.36 -1.27
C GLU A 237 -16.35 15.73 -1.35
N GLN A 238 -15.91 16.72 -0.55
CA GLN A 238 -16.46 18.09 -0.61
C GLN A 238 -16.21 18.76 -1.96
N ALA A 239 -15.13 18.37 -2.62
CA ALA A 239 -14.80 18.79 -3.96
C ALA A 239 -15.66 18.12 -5.05
N GLY A 240 -16.47 17.09 -4.69
CA GLY A 240 -17.34 16.35 -5.61
C GLY A 240 -16.62 15.20 -6.34
N PHE A 241 -15.45 14.78 -5.86
CA PHE A 241 -14.69 13.63 -6.42
C PHE A 241 -14.91 12.36 -5.61
N ASP A 242 -14.58 11.22 -6.23
CA ASP A 242 -14.66 9.92 -5.57
C ASP A 242 -13.44 9.70 -4.64
N ALA A 243 -13.70 9.66 -3.34
CA ALA A 243 -12.70 9.38 -2.31
C ALA A 243 -12.71 7.90 -1.87
N THR A 244 -13.32 6.99 -2.63
CA THR A 244 -13.47 5.58 -2.26
C THR A 244 -12.13 4.94 -1.92
N MET A 245 -11.08 5.20 -2.71
CA MET A 245 -9.73 4.68 -2.48
C MET A 245 -9.17 5.15 -1.13
N LEU A 246 -9.23 6.46 -0.85
CA LEU A 246 -8.78 7.06 0.41
C LEU A 246 -9.54 6.49 1.61
N ARG A 247 -10.85 6.31 1.48
CA ARG A 247 -11.68 5.70 2.53
C ARG A 247 -11.31 4.24 2.80
N VAL A 248 -10.99 3.46 1.77
CA VAL A 248 -10.51 2.07 1.94
C VAL A 248 -9.21 2.06 2.72
N ASP A 249 -8.24 2.89 2.33
CA ASP A 249 -6.93 2.97 2.97
C ASP A 249 -7.02 3.48 4.41
N PHE A 250 -7.91 4.43 4.68
CA PHE A 250 -8.24 4.86 6.04
C PHE A 250 -8.68 3.68 6.92
N HIS A 251 -9.66 2.90 6.45
CA HIS A 251 -10.15 1.75 7.20
C HIS A 251 -9.10 0.63 7.31
N ALA A 252 -8.31 0.40 6.27
CA ALA A 252 -7.22 -0.58 6.29
C ALA A 252 -6.15 -0.21 7.32
N LYS A 253 -5.73 1.06 7.37
CA LYS A 253 -4.73 1.56 8.33
C LYS A 253 -5.18 1.48 9.79
N LEU A 254 -6.49 1.61 10.04
CA LEU A 254 -7.08 1.41 11.37
C LEU A 254 -7.19 -0.07 11.74
N ALA A 255 -7.50 -0.93 10.78
CA ALA A 255 -7.71 -2.35 11.00
C ALA A 255 -6.38 -3.14 11.13
N GLU A 256 -5.35 -2.75 10.38
CA GLU A 256 -4.08 -3.45 10.28
C GLU A 256 -3.42 -3.79 11.63
N PRO A 257 -3.35 -2.89 12.62
CA PRO A 257 -2.75 -3.18 13.93
C PRO A 257 -3.42 -4.35 14.67
N LEU A 258 -4.71 -4.59 14.42
CA LEU A 258 -5.43 -5.70 15.04
C LEU A 258 -4.96 -7.06 14.52
N SER A 259 -4.26 -7.11 13.38
CA SER A 259 -3.63 -8.33 12.88
C SER A 259 -2.61 -8.89 13.87
N CYS A 260 -1.90 -7.99 14.58
CA CYS A 260 -0.94 -8.37 15.64
C CYS A 260 -1.61 -9.09 16.82
N ILE A 261 -2.93 -8.99 16.97
CA ILE A 261 -3.71 -9.66 18.02
C ILE A 261 -4.39 -10.91 17.43
N VAL A 262 -5.08 -10.74 16.32
CA VAL A 262 -5.98 -11.75 15.75
C VAL A 262 -5.22 -12.97 15.21
N LEU A 263 -4.10 -12.74 14.51
CA LEU A 263 -3.31 -13.82 13.92
C LEU A 263 -2.64 -14.71 14.99
N PRO A 264 -1.93 -14.17 16.00
CA PRO A 264 -1.42 -14.97 17.11
C PRO A 264 -2.52 -15.67 17.91
N ALA A 265 -3.66 -14.99 18.15
CA ALA A 265 -4.79 -15.60 18.84
C ALA A 265 -5.30 -16.85 18.13
N ALA A 266 -5.39 -16.84 16.81
CA ALA A 266 -5.80 -18.00 16.04
C ALA A 266 -4.86 -19.19 16.26
N VAL A 267 -3.55 -18.97 16.30
CA VAL A 267 -2.54 -20.01 16.55
C VAL A 267 -2.60 -20.49 18.00
N ILE A 268 -2.70 -19.57 18.97
CA ILE A 268 -2.79 -19.90 20.40
C ILE A 268 -4.02 -20.78 20.67
N PHE A 269 -5.19 -20.38 20.16
CA PHE A 269 -6.42 -21.15 20.37
C PHE A 269 -6.39 -22.47 19.61
N PHE A 270 -5.80 -22.53 18.41
CA PHE A 270 -5.59 -23.79 17.71
C PHE A 270 -4.74 -24.75 18.53
N ALA A 271 -3.58 -24.31 19.02
CA ALA A 271 -2.66 -25.12 19.79
C ALA A 271 -3.24 -25.55 21.15
N ALA A 272 -4.10 -24.71 21.74
CA ALA A 272 -4.75 -25.00 23.01
C ALA A 272 -5.96 -25.95 22.91
N THR A 273 -6.30 -26.51 21.74
CA THR A 273 -7.49 -27.38 21.56
C THR A 273 -7.47 -28.71 22.33
N GLY A 274 -6.41 -29.04 23.02
CA GLY A 274 -6.34 -30.17 23.95
C GLY A 274 -5.49 -31.35 23.47
N PRO A 275 -5.25 -32.34 24.36
CA PRO A 275 -4.45 -33.50 24.02
C PRO A 275 -5.17 -34.43 23.03
N PRO A 276 -4.44 -35.08 22.08
CA PRO A 276 -3.04 -34.75 21.85
C PRO A 276 -2.88 -33.34 21.35
N PHE A 277 -1.91 -32.58 21.91
CA PHE A 277 -1.60 -31.24 21.37
C PHE A 277 -1.08 -31.38 19.96
N PRO A 278 -1.38 -30.40 19.06
CA PRO A 278 -0.83 -30.43 17.72
C PRO A 278 0.69 -30.40 17.78
N GLY A 279 1.33 -31.28 17.01
CA GLY A 279 2.80 -31.34 16.94
C GLY A 279 3.38 -30.05 16.35
N PRO A 280 4.72 -29.84 16.51
CA PRO A 280 5.40 -28.65 16.01
C PRO A 280 5.16 -28.41 14.52
N ALA A 281 5.26 -29.46 13.70
CA ALA A 281 5.04 -29.38 12.26
C ALA A 281 3.62 -28.96 11.91
N GLN A 282 2.61 -29.43 12.63
CA GLN A 282 1.21 -29.07 12.40
C GLN A 282 0.95 -27.61 12.77
N THR A 283 1.50 -27.13 13.89
CA THR A 283 1.35 -25.75 14.34
C THR A 283 2.01 -24.79 13.36
N LEU A 284 3.23 -25.09 12.88
CA LEU A 284 3.93 -24.31 11.89
C LEU A 284 3.21 -24.29 10.53
N LEU A 285 2.69 -25.44 10.09
CA LEU A 285 1.93 -25.55 8.86
C LEU A 285 0.65 -24.69 8.92
N VAL A 286 -0.12 -24.79 10.01
CA VAL A 286 -1.36 -24.01 10.18
C VAL A 286 -1.05 -22.51 10.24
N SER A 287 -0.01 -22.10 10.96
CA SER A 287 0.38 -20.68 11.00
C SER A 287 0.86 -20.16 9.65
N GLY A 288 1.59 -20.99 8.89
CA GLY A 288 2.00 -20.66 7.52
C GLY A 288 0.77 -20.45 6.60
N ILE A 289 -0.20 -21.35 6.65
CA ILE A 289 -1.45 -21.22 5.90
C ILE A 289 -2.21 -19.95 6.32
N ILE A 290 -2.36 -19.70 7.63
CA ILE A 290 -3.00 -18.49 8.16
C ILE A 290 -2.30 -17.24 7.61
N GLY A 291 -0.97 -17.18 7.65
CA GLY A 291 -0.20 -16.04 7.16
C GLY A 291 -0.37 -15.79 5.67
N VAL A 292 -0.24 -16.84 4.84
CA VAL A 292 -0.40 -16.72 3.38
C VAL A 292 -1.83 -16.32 3.02
N VAL A 293 -2.84 -16.96 3.59
CA VAL A 293 -4.25 -16.63 3.30
C VAL A 293 -4.56 -15.21 3.77
N TYR A 294 -4.00 -14.78 4.90
CA TYR A 294 -4.16 -13.40 5.38
C TYR A 294 -3.62 -12.39 4.37
N ILE A 295 -2.38 -12.56 3.87
CA ILE A 295 -1.76 -11.66 2.89
C ILE A 295 -2.61 -11.61 1.61
N LEU A 296 -2.96 -12.76 1.06
CA LEU A 296 -3.75 -12.84 -0.18
C LEU A 296 -5.14 -12.20 -0.02
N PHE A 297 -5.80 -12.47 1.11
CA PHE A 297 -7.14 -11.94 1.37
C PHE A 297 -7.11 -10.43 1.62
N THR A 298 -6.09 -9.91 2.30
CA THR A 298 -5.91 -8.47 2.52
C THR A 298 -5.70 -7.74 1.19
N GLY A 299 -4.84 -8.27 0.32
CA GLY A 299 -4.64 -7.70 -1.02
C GLY A 299 -5.90 -7.74 -1.87
N ALA A 300 -6.63 -8.86 -1.86
CA ALA A 300 -7.88 -8.98 -2.60
C ALA A 300 -8.98 -8.04 -2.07
N ALA A 301 -9.13 -7.93 -0.75
CA ALA A 301 -10.11 -7.06 -0.12
C ALA A 301 -9.84 -5.57 -0.42
N ALA A 302 -8.57 -5.15 -0.34
CA ALA A 302 -8.14 -3.81 -0.71
C ALA A 302 -8.43 -3.52 -2.20
N SER A 303 -8.05 -4.43 -3.10
CA SER A 303 -8.29 -4.28 -4.54
C SER A 303 -9.78 -4.16 -4.90
N LEU A 304 -10.63 -4.97 -4.26
CA LEU A 304 -12.09 -4.88 -4.45
C LEU A 304 -12.67 -3.58 -3.88
N GLY A 305 -12.10 -3.10 -2.78
CA GLY A 305 -12.46 -1.81 -2.18
C GLY A 305 -12.08 -0.64 -3.07
N HIS A 306 -10.84 -0.57 -3.52
CA HIS A 306 -10.33 0.46 -4.43
C HIS A 306 -11.10 0.49 -5.75
N GLY A 307 -11.49 -0.67 -6.27
CA GLY A 307 -12.33 -0.76 -7.47
C GLY A 307 -13.81 -0.41 -7.27
N GLY A 308 -14.22 0.09 -6.09
CA GLY A 308 -15.59 0.50 -5.78
C GLY A 308 -16.63 -0.64 -5.76
N ARG A 309 -16.18 -1.91 -5.86
CA ARG A 309 -17.08 -3.08 -5.86
C ARG A 309 -17.61 -3.43 -4.47
N THR A 310 -16.98 -2.96 -3.44
CA THR A 310 -17.39 -3.17 -2.05
C THR A 310 -17.34 -1.86 -1.27
N PRO A 311 -18.19 -1.67 -0.26
CA PRO A 311 -18.10 -0.51 0.62
C PRO A 311 -16.70 -0.36 1.21
N PRO A 312 -16.15 0.87 1.33
CA PRO A 312 -14.78 1.12 1.80
C PRO A 312 -14.44 0.43 3.13
N ALA A 313 -15.37 0.48 4.08
CA ALA A 313 -15.20 -0.19 5.37
C ALA A 313 -14.97 -1.72 5.23
N ARG A 314 -15.65 -2.38 4.29
CA ARG A 314 -15.44 -3.82 4.07
C ARG A 314 -14.06 -4.11 3.48
N GLY A 315 -13.56 -3.27 2.57
CA GLY A 315 -12.21 -3.39 2.01
C GLY A 315 -11.14 -3.43 3.09
N GLY A 316 -11.24 -2.54 4.09
CA GLY A 316 -10.27 -2.48 5.19
C GLY A 316 -10.49 -3.51 6.30
N TRP A 317 -11.74 -3.74 6.75
CA TRP A 317 -12.03 -4.55 7.93
C TRP A 317 -12.26 -6.05 7.66
N ALA A 318 -12.60 -6.45 6.42
CA ALA A 318 -12.92 -7.85 6.11
C ALA A 318 -11.82 -8.85 6.48
N PRO A 319 -10.51 -8.57 6.27
CA PRO A 319 -9.46 -9.50 6.67
C PRO A 319 -9.45 -9.75 8.17
N ILE A 320 -9.53 -8.70 8.98
CA ILE A 320 -9.53 -8.80 10.44
C ILE A 320 -10.78 -9.52 10.95
N ALA A 321 -11.94 -9.23 10.38
CA ALA A 321 -13.19 -9.89 10.73
C ALA A 321 -13.14 -11.40 10.42
N LEU A 322 -12.66 -11.81 9.25
CA LEU A 322 -12.54 -13.19 8.85
C LEU A 322 -11.62 -13.97 9.82
N PHE A 323 -10.41 -13.46 10.06
CA PHE A 323 -9.45 -14.13 10.92
C PHE A 323 -9.86 -14.06 12.41
N GLY A 324 -10.58 -13.02 12.82
CA GLY A 324 -11.23 -12.94 14.12
C GLY A 324 -12.27 -14.07 14.31
N LEU A 325 -13.08 -14.34 13.28
CA LEU A 325 -14.01 -15.47 13.30
C LEU A 325 -13.29 -16.83 13.34
N VAL A 326 -12.17 -16.98 12.63
CA VAL A 326 -11.34 -18.19 12.71
C VAL A 326 -10.78 -18.38 14.12
N ALA A 327 -10.23 -17.33 14.73
CA ALA A 327 -9.74 -17.36 16.11
C ALA A 327 -10.85 -17.72 17.11
N LEU A 328 -12.04 -17.13 16.97
CA LEU A 328 -13.22 -17.45 17.78
C LEU A 328 -13.69 -18.90 17.58
N GLY A 329 -13.61 -19.42 16.36
CA GLY A 329 -13.91 -20.81 16.05
C GLY A 329 -13.00 -21.78 16.82
N PHE A 330 -11.69 -21.52 16.81
CA PHE A 330 -10.71 -22.29 17.59
C PHE A 330 -10.93 -22.11 19.10
N ALA A 331 -11.21 -20.89 19.57
CA ALA A 331 -11.54 -20.63 20.96
C ALA A 331 -12.75 -21.45 21.44
N ARG A 332 -13.85 -21.44 20.64
CA ARG A 332 -15.05 -22.26 20.97
C ARG A 332 -14.73 -23.74 21.01
N ARG A 333 -13.91 -24.24 20.08
CA ARG A 333 -13.49 -25.67 20.08
C ARG A 333 -12.67 -26.01 21.32
N MET A 334 -11.77 -25.11 21.72
CA MET A 334 -10.99 -25.23 22.93
C MET A 334 -11.89 -25.31 24.19
N TRP A 335 -12.85 -24.37 24.32
CA TRP A 335 -13.77 -24.32 25.48
C TRP A 335 -14.66 -25.54 25.60
N ARG A 336 -15.00 -26.23 24.50
CA ARG A 336 -15.77 -27.48 24.52
C ARG A 336 -14.96 -28.69 24.97
N ARG A 337 -13.65 -28.57 25.11
CA ARG A 337 -12.73 -29.62 25.49
C ARG A 337 -12.07 -29.39 26.86
N LEU A 338 -12.34 -28.25 27.48
CA LEU A 338 -12.03 -27.95 28.89
C LEU A 338 -13.10 -28.49 29.81
#